data_909cbdb4d11c23095bcfbef87b63c5dc
#
_entry.id   909cbdb4d11c23095bcfbef87b63c5dc
#
_cell.length_a   1.000
_cell.length_b   1.000
_cell.length_c   1.000
_cell.angle_alpha   90.00
_cell.angle_beta   90.00
_cell.angle_gamma   90.00
#
_symmetry.space_group_name_H-M   'P 1'
#
loop_
_entity.id
_entity.type
_entity.pdbx_description
1 polymer ?
#
loop_
_entity_poly.entity_id
_entity_poly.type
_entity_poly.pdbx_seq_one_letter_code
_entity_poly.pdbx_strand_id
1 'polypeptide(L)'
;SSSSSGSSTGSSVSGNYVVKAGGMSLADALKKAKSGQTVVIDGTVKSGAVSLPAGVNLAGKNNATIDFSQTSGSSGRGITLSGNGSTLSNITVKNASDNGIFISGSNNTLKYVTCCYNEDAGFQVSNGGANNKFYNCKSHHNADAKGENADGFAVKLHSGEGNYFENCVAEYNSDDGWDCYAAHGAVTLVNCQANYNGYCDGIYGDGNGFKMGGVDNKTPGKAAHLDPLNHKL
;
A
#
# COMPACT_ATOMS: atom_id res chain seq x y z
N SER A 1 12.30 12.36 45.81
CA SER A 1 12.61 12.24 44.39
C SER A 1 12.77 10.75 44.03
N SER A 2 11.71 10.21 43.54
CA SER A 2 11.71 8.84 42.99
C SER A 2 11.61 8.92 41.47
N SER A 3 12.68 8.56 40.80
CA SER A 3 12.75 8.41 39.34
C SER A 3 12.12 7.11 38.95
N SER A 4 10.96 7.16 38.29
CA SER A 4 10.38 6.00 37.60
C SER A 4 11.03 5.83 36.24
N SER A 5 11.89 4.84 36.12
CA SER A 5 12.39 4.35 34.83
C SER A 5 11.25 3.62 34.12
N GLY A 6 10.67 4.26 33.09
CA GLY A 6 9.72 3.62 32.19
C GLY A 6 10.44 2.59 31.34
N SER A 7 10.22 1.31 31.64
CA SER A 7 10.61 0.19 30.79
C SER A 7 9.71 0.18 29.55
N SER A 8 10.23 0.57 28.41
CA SER A 8 9.57 0.31 27.13
C SER A 8 9.67 -1.18 26.85
N THR A 9 8.60 -1.90 27.10
CA THR A 9 8.45 -3.29 26.59
C THR A 9 8.29 -3.24 25.09
N GLY A 10 9.40 -3.21 24.37
CA GLY A 10 9.40 -3.46 22.94
C GLY A 10 8.90 -4.87 22.68
N SER A 11 7.71 -5.04 22.10
CA SER A 11 7.26 -6.34 21.65
C SER A 11 8.28 -6.88 20.65
N SER A 12 8.91 -8.01 20.97
CA SER A 12 9.89 -8.65 20.10
C SER A 12 9.16 -9.19 18.86
N VAL A 13 9.33 -8.52 17.71
CA VAL A 13 8.85 -9.03 16.42
C VAL A 13 9.76 -10.19 16.02
N SER A 14 9.19 -11.38 15.87
CA SER A 14 9.89 -12.58 15.45
C SER A 14 9.32 -13.12 14.15
N GLY A 15 10.13 -13.82 13.38
CA GLY A 15 9.73 -14.45 12.13
C GLY A 15 10.71 -15.52 11.68
N ASN A 16 10.36 -16.18 10.60
CA ASN A 16 11.12 -17.30 10.05
C ASN A 16 12.40 -16.87 9.33
N TYR A 17 12.37 -15.68 8.73
CA TYR A 17 13.50 -15.09 8.02
C TYR A 17 13.65 -13.62 8.42
N VAL A 18 14.88 -13.16 8.55
CA VAL A 18 15.19 -11.75 8.86
C VAL A 18 15.97 -11.14 7.71
N VAL A 19 15.46 -10.04 7.19
CA VAL A 19 16.07 -9.23 6.15
C VAL A 19 16.60 -7.95 6.79
N LYS A 20 17.88 -7.70 6.66
CA LYS A 20 18.57 -6.50 7.17
C LYS A 20 19.72 -6.11 6.25
N ALA A 21 20.18 -4.87 6.36
CA ALA A 21 21.32 -4.39 5.59
C ALA A 21 22.54 -5.30 5.77
N GLY A 22 23.16 -5.71 4.66
CA GLY A 22 24.31 -6.62 4.67
C GLY A 22 23.98 -8.09 4.96
N GLY A 23 22.72 -8.44 5.17
CA GLY A 23 22.25 -9.80 5.37
C GLY A 23 21.52 -10.36 4.15
N MET A 24 20.61 -11.29 4.41
CA MET A 24 19.73 -11.88 3.39
C MET A 24 18.91 -10.80 2.69
N SER A 25 18.82 -10.84 1.36
CA SER A 25 17.97 -9.93 0.59
C SER A 25 16.49 -10.25 0.77
N LEU A 26 15.62 -9.25 0.55
CA LEU A 26 14.18 -9.46 0.56
C LEU A 26 13.75 -10.51 -0.49
N ALA A 27 14.30 -10.42 -1.70
CA ALA A 27 13.97 -11.36 -2.76
C ALA A 27 14.32 -12.81 -2.38
N ASP A 28 15.48 -13.03 -1.75
CA ASP A 28 15.89 -14.37 -1.31
C ASP A 28 15.02 -14.89 -0.16
N ALA A 29 14.68 -14.03 0.79
CA ALA A 29 13.78 -14.41 1.89
C ALA A 29 12.40 -14.81 1.36
N LEU A 30 11.84 -14.05 0.41
CA LEU A 30 10.54 -14.35 -0.18
C LEU A 30 10.54 -15.65 -1.01
N LYS A 31 11.66 -16.00 -1.67
CA LYS A 31 11.79 -17.28 -2.37
C LYS A 31 11.77 -18.48 -1.41
N LYS A 32 12.26 -18.30 -0.20
CA LYS A 32 12.33 -19.36 0.82
C LYS A 32 11.05 -19.47 1.63
N ALA A 33 10.37 -18.35 1.86
CA ALA A 33 9.20 -18.31 2.72
C ALA A 33 8.02 -19.08 2.13
N LYS A 34 7.34 -19.81 2.99
CA LYS A 34 6.12 -20.56 2.68
C LYS A 34 4.91 -19.90 3.31
N SER A 35 3.73 -20.20 2.79
CA SER A 35 2.46 -19.74 3.36
C SER A 35 2.40 -19.96 4.88
N GLY A 36 1.95 -18.94 5.60
CA GLY A 36 1.91 -18.92 7.07
C GLY A 36 3.21 -18.43 7.72
N GLN A 37 4.31 -18.35 6.98
CA GLN A 37 5.58 -17.86 7.50
C GLN A 37 5.69 -16.34 7.42
N THR A 38 6.55 -15.78 8.25
CA THR A 38 6.80 -14.35 8.34
C THR A 38 8.25 -14.01 7.98
N VAL A 39 8.40 -13.05 7.10
CA VAL A 39 9.68 -12.38 6.80
C VAL A 39 9.72 -11.08 7.61
N VAL A 40 10.74 -10.92 8.44
CA VAL A 40 10.95 -9.73 9.26
C VAL A 40 11.91 -8.78 8.54
N ILE A 41 11.50 -7.53 8.40
CA ILE A 41 12.35 -6.43 7.92
C ILE A 41 12.93 -5.73 9.14
N ASP A 42 14.24 -5.71 9.27
CA ASP A 42 14.96 -5.13 10.41
C ASP A 42 15.72 -3.87 9.98
N GLY A 43 15.21 -2.72 10.35
CA GLY A 43 15.75 -1.42 9.94
C GLY A 43 15.54 -1.12 8.46
N THR A 44 16.43 -0.34 7.86
CA THR A 44 16.33 0.05 6.46
C THR A 44 17.04 -0.93 5.54
N VAL A 45 16.33 -1.44 4.53
CA VAL A 45 16.88 -2.31 3.48
C VAL A 45 16.54 -1.76 2.10
N LYS A 46 17.41 -2.02 1.13
CA LYS A 46 17.16 -1.71 -0.30
C LYS A 46 16.70 -2.97 -1.02
N SER A 47 15.80 -2.82 -1.98
CA SER A 47 15.31 -3.92 -2.80
C SER A 47 14.95 -3.44 -4.20
N GLY A 48 15.04 -4.34 -5.17
CA GLY A 48 14.27 -4.24 -6.40
C GLY A 48 12.82 -4.64 -6.19
N ALA A 49 11.98 -4.53 -7.21
CA ALA A 49 10.59 -4.93 -7.18
C ALA A 49 10.43 -6.40 -6.75
N VAL A 50 9.50 -6.66 -5.85
CA VAL A 50 9.23 -8.03 -5.36
C VAL A 50 7.76 -8.36 -5.42
N SER A 51 7.47 -9.66 -5.54
CA SER A 51 6.13 -10.21 -5.36
C SER A 51 6.07 -10.99 -4.05
N LEU A 52 5.05 -10.72 -3.26
CA LEU A 52 4.81 -11.44 -2.00
C LEU A 52 4.02 -12.72 -2.29
N PRO A 53 4.56 -13.90 -1.99
CA PRO A 53 3.83 -15.15 -2.17
C PRO A 53 2.57 -15.22 -1.30
N ALA A 54 1.54 -15.92 -1.77
CA ALA A 54 0.29 -16.06 -1.04
C ALA A 54 0.50 -16.60 0.39
N GLY A 55 -0.13 -15.95 1.36
CA GLY A 55 -0.06 -16.31 2.76
C GLY A 55 1.28 -16.04 3.45
N VAL A 56 2.27 -15.48 2.76
CA VAL A 56 3.53 -15.04 3.38
C VAL A 56 3.32 -13.67 3.99
N ASN A 57 3.81 -13.48 5.22
CA ASN A 57 3.66 -12.24 5.95
C ASN A 57 4.97 -11.44 5.98
N LEU A 58 4.85 -10.11 5.99
CA LEU A 58 5.94 -9.18 6.26
C LEU A 58 5.68 -8.46 7.58
N ALA A 59 6.69 -8.39 8.44
CA ALA A 59 6.60 -7.65 9.70
C ALA A 59 7.86 -6.82 9.91
N GLY A 60 7.69 -5.56 10.27
CA GLY A 60 8.82 -4.66 10.48
C GLY A 60 9.20 -4.50 11.94
N LYS A 61 10.48 -4.27 12.20
CA LYS A 61 11.02 -3.81 13.48
C LYS A 61 12.12 -2.76 13.26
N ASN A 62 12.44 -2.03 14.29
CA ASN A 62 13.49 -1.01 14.27
C ASN A 62 13.29 0.03 13.15
N ASN A 63 12.08 0.62 13.07
CA ASN A 63 11.68 1.56 12.02
C ASN A 63 11.89 0.98 10.61
N ALA A 64 11.41 -0.23 10.41
CA ALA A 64 11.58 -0.98 9.18
C ALA A 64 11.18 -0.18 7.95
N THR A 65 12.11 -0.06 7.01
CA THR A 65 11.91 0.65 5.75
C THR A 65 12.45 -0.17 4.61
N ILE A 66 11.63 -0.36 3.57
CA ILE A 66 12.08 -0.95 2.31
C ILE A 66 12.19 0.18 1.30
N ASP A 67 13.40 0.44 0.87
CA ASP A 67 13.73 1.46 -0.13
C ASP A 67 13.83 0.80 -1.51
N PHE A 68 12.88 1.12 -2.37
CA PHE A 68 12.76 0.60 -3.72
C PHE A 68 13.39 1.51 -4.78
N SER A 69 14.34 2.36 -4.40
CA SER A 69 15.05 3.25 -5.34
C SER A 69 15.83 2.51 -6.44
N GLN A 70 15.96 1.19 -6.35
CA GLN A 70 16.53 0.34 -7.40
C GLN A 70 15.52 -0.05 -8.48
N THR A 71 14.24 0.29 -8.34
CA THR A 71 13.22 0.04 -9.34
C THR A 71 13.25 1.09 -10.44
N SER A 72 12.70 0.77 -11.62
CA SER A 72 12.63 1.70 -12.74
C SER A 72 11.41 1.42 -13.62
N GLY A 73 10.82 2.48 -14.18
CA GLY A 73 9.72 2.41 -15.12
C GLY A 73 8.41 1.88 -14.52
N SER A 74 7.42 1.67 -15.37
CA SER A 74 6.06 1.24 -14.99
C SER A 74 5.97 -0.20 -14.45
N SER A 75 7.04 -0.98 -14.49
CA SER A 75 7.14 -2.28 -13.85
C SER A 75 7.78 -2.22 -12.46
N GLY A 76 8.09 -1.04 -12.00
CA GLY A 76 8.83 -0.77 -10.77
C GLY A 76 7.97 -0.66 -9.52
N ARG A 77 6.85 -1.39 -9.45
CA ARG A 77 6.06 -1.54 -8.23
C ARG A 77 6.93 -2.09 -7.12
N GLY A 78 6.87 -1.49 -5.95
CA GLY A 78 7.68 -1.96 -4.83
C GLY A 78 7.32 -3.38 -4.42
N ILE A 79 6.12 -3.56 -3.87
CA ILE A 79 5.60 -4.88 -3.47
C ILE A 79 4.32 -5.17 -4.26
N THR A 80 4.28 -6.30 -4.96
CA THR A 80 3.07 -6.81 -5.60
C THR A 80 2.49 -7.95 -4.79
N LEU A 81 1.19 -7.83 -4.43
CA LEU A 81 0.40 -8.86 -3.77
C LEU A 81 -0.66 -9.38 -4.76
N SER A 82 -0.31 -10.39 -5.54
CA SER A 82 -1.27 -11.11 -6.39
C SER A 82 -1.92 -12.30 -5.68
N GLY A 83 -1.32 -12.75 -4.58
CA GLY A 83 -1.84 -13.82 -3.74
C GLY A 83 -2.78 -13.33 -2.63
N ASN A 84 -3.38 -14.27 -1.94
CA ASN A 84 -4.35 -14.01 -0.88
C ASN A 84 -3.78 -14.30 0.51
N GLY A 85 -4.35 -13.65 1.52
CA GLY A 85 -4.19 -14.03 2.91
C GLY A 85 -2.86 -13.64 3.55
N SER A 86 -2.17 -12.65 3.03
CA SER A 86 -0.95 -12.10 3.62
C SER A 86 -1.24 -10.96 4.59
N THR A 87 -0.40 -10.82 5.62
CA THR A 87 -0.42 -9.68 6.53
C THR A 87 0.90 -8.92 6.42
N LEU A 88 0.81 -7.60 6.21
CA LEU A 88 1.94 -6.68 6.26
C LEU A 88 1.77 -5.78 7.47
N SER A 89 2.83 -5.59 8.27
CA SER A 89 2.74 -4.77 9.47
C SER A 89 4.02 -4.01 9.78
N ASN A 90 3.86 -2.77 10.26
CA ASN A 90 4.94 -1.93 10.78
C ASN A 90 6.09 -1.70 9.79
N ILE A 91 5.78 -1.38 8.54
CA ILE A 91 6.77 -1.21 7.46
C ILE A 91 6.51 0.10 6.74
N THR A 92 7.58 0.80 6.39
CA THR A 92 7.57 1.90 5.42
C THR A 92 8.07 1.40 4.07
N VAL A 93 7.32 1.69 3.01
CA VAL A 93 7.64 1.36 1.62
C VAL A 93 7.84 2.66 0.85
N LYS A 94 9.02 2.88 0.27
CA LYS A 94 9.32 4.15 -0.38
C LYS A 94 10.13 4.02 -1.65
N ASN A 95 10.10 5.09 -2.45
CA ASN A 95 10.94 5.29 -3.64
C ASN A 95 10.74 4.27 -4.76
N ALA A 96 9.57 3.64 -4.83
CA ALA A 96 9.25 2.80 -5.99
C ALA A 96 8.97 3.69 -7.22
N SER A 97 9.43 3.25 -8.39
CA SER A 97 9.21 3.99 -9.66
C SER A 97 7.80 3.81 -10.24
N ASP A 98 6.93 3.14 -9.54
CA ASP A 98 5.51 2.94 -9.80
C ASP A 98 4.82 2.87 -8.43
N ASN A 99 3.74 2.12 -8.25
CA ASN A 99 3.07 1.99 -6.94
C ASN A 99 4.03 1.53 -5.83
N GLY A 100 3.82 2.03 -4.62
CA GLY A 100 4.51 1.47 -3.45
C GLY A 100 4.10 0.01 -3.22
N ILE A 101 2.79 -0.22 -3.07
CA ILE A 101 2.19 -1.56 -2.92
C ILE A 101 1.03 -1.70 -3.90
N PHE A 102 1.08 -2.72 -4.76
CA PHE A 102 0.01 -3.06 -5.69
C PHE A 102 -0.64 -4.39 -5.31
N ILE A 103 -1.97 -4.41 -5.20
CA ILE A 103 -2.74 -5.56 -4.71
C ILE A 103 -3.79 -5.95 -5.75
N SER A 104 -3.64 -7.12 -6.34
CA SER A 104 -4.68 -7.78 -7.15
C SER A 104 -5.24 -9.04 -6.46
N GLY A 105 -4.60 -9.48 -5.38
CA GLY A 105 -5.11 -10.54 -4.51
C GLY A 105 -6.16 -10.06 -3.52
N SER A 106 -6.67 -10.99 -2.74
CA SER A 106 -7.78 -10.76 -1.81
C SER A 106 -7.46 -11.23 -0.40
N ASN A 107 -8.24 -10.76 0.58
CA ASN A 107 -8.11 -11.16 1.98
C ASN A 107 -6.72 -10.86 2.58
N ASN A 108 -6.06 -9.82 2.10
CA ASN A 108 -4.82 -9.34 2.67
C ASN A 108 -5.10 -8.29 3.75
N THR A 109 -4.23 -8.20 4.75
CA THR A 109 -4.35 -7.24 5.85
C THR A 109 -3.07 -6.42 5.97
N LEU A 110 -3.21 -5.10 5.99
CA LEU A 110 -2.11 -4.16 6.16
C LEU A 110 -2.36 -3.33 7.42
N LYS A 111 -1.39 -3.33 8.34
CA LYS A 111 -1.48 -2.62 9.62
C LYS A 111 -0.25 -1.77 9.86
N TYR A 112 -0.42 -0.49 10.13
CA TYR A 112 0.71 0.41 10.38
C TYR A 112 1.73 0.37 9.24
N VAL A 113 1.25 0.36 8.00
CA VAL A 113 2.08 0.41 6.80
C VAL A 113 2.04 1.82 6.24
N THR A 114 3.21 2.37 5.94
CA THR A 114 3.35 3.68 5.30
C THR A 114 3.91 3.49 3.89
N CYS A 115 3.27 4.10 2.90
CA CYS A 115 3.81 4.24 1.55
C CYS A 115 4.10 5.71 1.25
N CYS A 116 5.33 6.04 0.86
CA CYS A 116 5.71 7.42 0.60
C CYS A 116 6.78 7.57 -0.47
N TYR A 117 6.79 8.72 -1.15
CA TYR A 117 7.78 9.04 -2.19
C TYR A 117 7.84 8.01 -3.32
N ASN A 118 6.69 7.41 -3.67
CA ASN A 118 6.58 6.53 -4.82
C ASN A 118 6.12 7.33 -6.04
N GLU A 119 6.42 6.84 -7.25
CA GLU A 119 6.13 7.58 -8.50
C GLU A 119 4.76 7.24 -9.11
N ASP A 120 3.87 6.61 -8.35
CA ASP A 120 2.46 6.38 -8.62
C ASP A 120 1.74 6.28 -7.26
N ALA A 121 0.49 5.82 -7.21
CA ALA A 121 -0.25 5.69 -5.96
C ALA A 121 0.54 4.91 -4.90
N GLY A 122 0.51 5.38 -3.66
CA GLY A 122 1.17 4.69 -2.56
C GLY A 122 0.67 3.25 -2.41
N PHE A 123 -0.64 3.09 -2.32
CA PHE A 123 -1.33 1.80 -2.31
C PHE A 123 -2.31 1.74 -3.48
N GLN A 124 -2.31 0.66 -4.23
CA GLN A 124 -3.32 0.43 -5.25
C GLN A 124 -3.91 -0.97 -5.14
N VAL A 125 -5.25 -1.04 -5.13
CA VAL A 125 -6.02 -2.28 -5.24
C VAL A 125 -6.75 -2.25 -6.57
N SER A 126 -6.50 -3.23 -7.43
CA SER A 126 -7.06 -3.29 -8.79
C SER A 126 -7.24 -4.74 -9.24
N ASN A 127 -7.78 -4.93 -10.45
CA ASN A 127 -7.83 -6.24 -11.14
C ASN A 127 -8.41 -7.37 -10.30
N GLY A 128 -9.52 -7.13 -9.62
CA GLY A 128 -10.25 -8.13 -8.84
C GLY A 128 -9.86 -8.20 -7.36
N GLY A 129 -8.87 -7.43 -6.90
CA GLY A 129 -8.51 -7.39 -5.48
C GLY A 129 -9.70 -7.05 -4.58
N ALA A 130 -10.05 -7.93 -3.65
CA ALA A 130 -11.25 -7.85 -2.84
C ALA A 130 -10.98 -8.18 -1.37
N ASN A 131 -11.83 -7.68 -0.47
CA ASN A 131 -11.78 -7.99 0.95
C ASN A 131 -10.40 -7.73 1.59
N ASN A 132 -9.65 -6.79 1.07
CA ASN A 132 -8.41 -6.34 1.69
C ASN A 132 -8.71 -5.31 2.78
N LYS A 133 -7.98 -5.37 3.88
CA LYS A 133 -8.21 -4.53 5.06
C LYS A 133 -6.97 -3.73 5.41
N PHE A 134 -7.17 -2.44 5.62
CA PHE A 134 -6.12 -1.48 5.93
C PHE A 134 -6.43 -0.80 7.26
N TYR A 135 -5.53 -0.94 8.22
CA TYR A 135 -5.66 -0.35 9.55
C TYR A 135 -4.47 0.53 9.88
N ASN A 136 -4.73 1.78 10.24
CA ASN A 136 -3.68 2.72 10.65
C ASN A 136 -2.56 2.85 9.61
N CYS A 137 -2.92 2.79 8.33
CA CYS A 137 -1.98 2.97 7.23
C CYS A 137 -1.88 4.44 6.84
N LYS A 138 -0.73 4.84 6.33
CA LYS A 138 -0.47 6.19 5.86
C LYS A 138 0.10 6.17 4.45
N SER A 139 -0.40 7.08 3.60
CA SER A 139 0.12 7.27 2.25
C SER A 139 0.40 8.73 2.00
N HIS A 140 1.67 9.09 1.74
CA HIS A 140 2.02 10.50 1.62
C HIS A 140 3.18 10.76 0.66
N HIS A 141 3.20 11.97 0.09
CA HIS A 141 4.26 12.44 -0.82
C HIS A 141 4.51 11.46 -1.98
N ASN A 142 3.45 10.84 -2.50
CA ASN A 142 3.55 10.08 -3.73
C ASN A 142 3.24 11.03 -4.90
N ALA A 143 4.04 10.95 -5.97
CA ALA A 143 3.90 11.86 -7.09
C ALA A 143 4.37 11.19 -8.39
N ASP A 144 3.49 11.12 -9.39
CA ASP A 144 3.85 10.76 -10.75
C ASP A 144 4.18 12.01 -11.57
N ALA A 145 4.99 11.86 -12.60
CA ALA A 145 5.50 12.99 -13.37
C ALA A 145 4.41 13.87 -14.03
N LYS A 146 3.20 13.35 -14.22
CA LYS A 146 2.07 14.04 -14.83
C LYS A 146 1.05 14.57 -13.84
N GLY A 147 1.09 14.12 -12.58
CA GLY A 147 0.12 14.49 -11.56
C GLY A 147 -1.27 13.87 -11.75
N GLU A 148 -1.38 12.76 -12.49
CA GLU A 148 -2.67 12.18 -12.89
C GLU A 148 -3.01 10.87 -12.16
N ASN A 149 -2.08 10.25 -11.43
CA ASN A 149 -2.25 8.89 -10.94
C ASN A 149 -1.71 8.64 -9.53
N ALA A 150 -0.88 9.51 -8.97
CA ALA A 150 -0.29 9.27 -7.67
C ALA A 150 -1.22 9.66 -6.54
N ASP A 151 -2.20 8.81 -6.32
CA ASP A 151 -3.12 8.87 -5.19
C ASP A 151 -2.46 8.39 -3.89
N GLY A 152 -3.05 8.72 -2.76
CA GLY A 152 -2.70 8.07 -1.51
C GLY A 152 -3.10 6.59 -1.55
N PHE A 153 -4.40 6.34 -1.71
CA PHE A 153 -4.99 5.01 -1.80
C PHE A 153 -5.88 4.94 -3.05
N ALA A 154 -5.48 4.13 -4.01
CA ALA A 154 -6.24 3.88 -5.23
C ALA A 154 -6.94 2.51 -5.11
N VAL A 155 -8.26 2.51 -5.04
CA VAL A 155 -9.08 1.29 -5.06
C VAL A 155 -9.90 1.34 -6.32
N LYS A 156 -9.26 1.08 -7.44
CA LYS A 156 -9.76 1.44 -8.77
C LYS A 156 -9.49 0.36 -9.82
N LEU A 157 -9.88 0.63 -11.05
CA LEU A 157 -9.58 -0.19 -12.23
C LEU A 157 -9.93 -1.67 -11.98
N HIS A 158 -11.23 -1.91 -11.79
CA HIS A 158 -11.82 -3.24 -11.64
C HIS A 158 -11.45 -3.95 -10.33
N SER A 159 -11.23 -3.17 -9.25
CA SER A 159 -11.14 -3.72 -7.89
C SER A 159 -12.44 -4.45 -7.51
N GLY A 160 -12.32 -5.49 -6.71
CA GLY A 160 -13.46 -6.24 -6.18
C GLY A 160 -14.10 -5.57 -4.97
N GLU A 161 -15.08 -6.23 -4.39
CA GLU A 161 -15.84 -5.74 -3.25
C GLU A 161 -15.11 -5.89 -1.91
N GLY A 162 -15.62 -5.23 -0.88
CA GLY A 162 -15.26 -5.48 0.51
C GLY A 162 -13.90 -4.92 0.95
N ASN A 163 -13.26 -4.07 0.15
CA ASN A 163 -12.04 -3.38 0.58
C ASN A 163 -12.38 -2.36 1.67
N TYR A 164 -11.65 -2.40 2.78
CA TYR A 164 -11.96 -1.70 4.00
C TYR A 164 -10.75 -0.94 4.55
N PHE A 165 -10.97 0.31 4.93
CA PHE A 165 -9.94 1.19 5.49
C PHE A 165 -10.43 1.75 6.82
N GLU A 166 -9.57 1.69 7.85
CA GLU A 166 -9.87 2.26 9.16
C GLU A 166 -8.66 3.01 9.72
N ASN A 167 -8.90 4.23 10.19
CA ASN A 167 -7.86 5.11 10.73
C ASN A 167 -6.69 5.33 9.76
N CYS A 168 -6.96 5.42 8.46
CA CYS A 168 -5.94 5.66 7.45
C CYS A 168 -5.86 7.13 7.08
N VAL A 169 -4.67 7.57 6.66
CA VAL A 169 -4.39 8.96 6.30
C VAL A 169 -3.71 9.04 4.95
N ALA A 170 -4.27 9.84 4.03
CA ALA A 170 -3.65 10.21 2.77
C ALA A 170 -3.32 11.70 2.78
N GLU A 171 -2.05 12.06 2.62
CA GLU A 171 -1.67 13.47 2.65
C GLU A 171 -0.52 13.82 1.71
N TYR A 172 -0.56 15.03 1.15
CA TYR A 172 0.50 15.56 0.28
C TYR A 172 0.80 14.66 -0.94
N ASN A 173 -0.18 13.93 -1.46
CA ASN A 173 -0.02 13.20 -2.72
C ASN A 173 -0.31 14.14 -3.89
N SER A 174 0.32 13.91 -5.06
CA SER A 174 0.16 14.82 -6.18
C SER A 174 -1.21 14.77 -6.81
N ASP A 175 -1.94 13.67 -6.69
CA ASP A 175 -3.32 13.55 -7.20
C ASP A 175 -4.33 13.44 -6.04
N ASP A 176 -5.12 12.42 -5.95
CA ASP A 176 -6.21 12.31 -4.98
C ASP A 176 -5.77 11.67 -3.65
N GLY A 177 -6.55 11.87 -2.60
CA GLY A 177 -6.37 11.12 -1.34
C GLY A 177 -6.79 9.67 -1.50
N TRP A 178 -8.06 9.45 -1.84
CA TRP A 178 -8.61 8.15 -2.31
C TRP A 178 -9.17 8.30 -3.70
N ASP A 179 -8.87 7.34 -4.57
CA ASP A 179 -9.46 7.25 -5.91
C ASP A 179 -10.12 5.88 -6.10
N CYS A 180 -11.45 5.89 -6.31
CA CYS A 180 -12.26 4.70 -6.58
C CYS A 180 -12.77 4.65 -8.03
N TYR A 181 -12.03 5.22 -8.98
CA TYR A 181 -12.40 5.21 -10.40
C TYR A 181 -12.50 3.79 -10.94
N ALA A 182 -13.62 3.47 -11.58
CA ALA A 182 -13.90 2.14 -12.12
C ALA A 182 -13.74 0.98 -11.12
N ALA A 183 -14.02 1.23 -9.84
CA ALA A 183 -14.17 0.17 -8.86
C ALA A 183 -15.40 -0.69 -9.18
N HIS A 184 -15.29 -2.00 -9.06
CA HIS A 184 -16.40 -2.94 -9.27
C HIS A 184 -17.07 -3.37 -7.96
N GLY A 185 -16.59 -2.96 -6.84
CA GLY A 185 -17.16 -3.22 -5.52
C GLY A 185 -17.12 -2.00 -4.62
N ALA A 186 -18.05 -1.91 -3.70
CA ALA A 186 -18.12 -0.83 -2.74
C ALA A 186 -16.90 -0.83 -1.79
N VAL A 187 -16.38 0.34 -1.51
CA VAL A 187 -15.28 0.59 -0.59
C VAL A 187 -15.82 1.21 0.69
N THR A 188 -15.33 0.78 1.83
CA THR A 188 -15.71 1.33 3.13
C THR A 188 -14.51 2.01 3.79
N LEU A 189 -14.69 3.26 4.18
CA LEU A 189 -13.71 4.04 4.92
C LEU A 189 -14.32 4.44 6.27
N VAL A 190 -13.59 4.19 7.36
CA VAL A 190 -14.00 4.54 8.71
C VAL A 190 -12.90 5.37 9.36
N ASN A 191 -13.25 6.56 9.80
CA ASN A 191 -12.31 7.47 10.47
C ASN A 191 -11.01 7.70 9.66
N CYS A 192 -11.16 7.88 8.35
CA CYS A 192 -10.04 8.15 7.44
C CYS A 192 -9.92 9.66 7.16
N GLN A 193 -8.72 10.11 6.85
CA GLN A 193 -8.43 11.52 6.58
C GLN A 193 -7.68 11.67 5.26
N ALA A 194 -8.09 12.68 4.49
CA ALA A 194 -7.42 13.08 3.26
C ALA A 194 -7.06 14.58 3.38
N ASN A 195 -5.78 14.89 3.47
CA ASN A 195 -5.31 16.24 3.75
C ASN A 195 -4.28 16.70 2.71
N TYR A 196 -4.43 17.91 2.19
CA TYR A 196 -3.42 18.56 1.34
C TYR A 196 -3.01 17.73 0.11
N ASN A 197 -3.90 16.91 -0.46
CA ASN A 197 -3.65 16.22 -1.72
C ASN A 197 -3.90 17.16 -2.91
N GLY A 198 -3.38 16.83 -4.08
CA GLY A 198 -3.47 17.62 -5.30
C GLY A 198 -2.21 18.42 -5.63
N TYR A 199 -1.20 18.32 -4.77
CA TYR A 199 0.09 18.95 -5.01
C TYR A 199 1.19 18.22 -4.24
N CYS A 200 2.29 17.91 -4.91
CA CYS A 200 3.50 17.38 -4.30
C CYS A 200 4.72 17.76 -5.13
N ASP A 201 5.68 18.44 -4.51
CA ASP A 201 6.99 18.76 -5.09
C ASP A 201 6.94 19.39 -6.50
N GLY A 202 6.01 20.32 -6.73
CA GLY A 202 5.84 21.02 -8.00
C GLY A 202 4.92 20.31 -8.99
N ILE A 203 4.36 19.17 -8.64
CA ILE A 203 3.43 18.40 -9.45
C ILE A 203 2.00 18.63 -8.93
N TYR A 204 1.09 18.94 -9.85
CA TYR A 204 -0.31 19.22 -9.56
C TYR A 204 -1.20 18.15 -10.18
N GLY A 205 -2.20 17.69 -9.43
CA GLY A 205 -3.25 16.79 -9.86
C GLY A 205 -4.64 17.31 -9.49
N ASP A 206 -5.64 16.42 -9.47
CA ASP A 206 -7.04 16.80 -9.23
C ASP A 206 -7.30 17.26 -7.80
N GLY A 207 -6.65 16.65 -6.83
CA GLY A 207 -6.71 17.06 -5.42
C GLY A 207 -8.02 16.74 -4.71
N ASN A 208 -8.77 15.75 -5.19
CA ASN A 208 -9.93 15.29 -4.44
C ASN A 208 -9.50 14.62 -3.14
N GLY A 209 -10.18 14.93 -2.03
CA GLY A 209 -9.96 14.19 -0.80
C GLY A 209 -10.38 12.71 -0.99
N PHE A 210 -11.62 12.53 -1.45
CA PHE A 210 -12.21 11.22 -1.69
C PHE A 210 -12.98 11.22 -3.02
N LYS A 211 -12.37 10.66 -4.05
CA LYS A 211 -13.00 10.44 -5.36
C LYS A 211 -13.70 9.09 -5.33
N MET A 212 -14.99 9.10 -5.00
CA MET A 212 -15.76 7.90 -4.72
C MET A 212 -16.55 7.47 -5.95
N GLY A 213 -15.89 7.18 -7.05
CA GLY A 213 -16.53 6.67 -8.26
C GLY A 213 -15.88 7.08 -9.55
N GLY A 214 -16.57 6.76 -10.63
CA GLY A 214 -16.15 6.90 -12.02
C GLY A 214 -16.36 5.58 -12.75
N VAL A 215 -16.56 5.66 -14.08
CA VAL A 215 -16.87 4.49 -14.91
C VAL A 215 -15.86 4.34 -16.02
N ASP A 216 -15.26 3.16 -16.13
CA ASP A 216 -14.42 2.81 -17.25
C ASP A 216 -15.26 2.19 -18.38
N ASN A 217 -15.53 3.00 -19.40
CA ASN A 217 -16.22 2.56 -20.63
C ASN A 217 -15.26 2.14 -21.75
N LYS A 218 -13.97 2.19 -21.53
CA LYS A 218 -12.98 2.09 -22.60
C LYS A 218 -12.22 0.78 -22.65
N THR A 219 -12.18 0.04 -21.54
CA THR A 219 -11.39 -1.21 -21.47
C THR A 219 -12.17 -2.36 -22.08
N PRO A 220 -11.73 -2.92 -23.22
CA PRO A 220 -12.42 -4.05 -23.86
C PRO A 220 -12.54 -5.26 -22.93
N GLY A 221 -13.71 -5.91 -22.93
CA GLY A 221 -13.97 -7.09 -22.11
C GLY A 221 -14.17 -6.83 -20.63
N LYS A 222 -14.10 -5.59 -20.21
CA LYS A 222 -14.44 -5.14 -18.87
C LYS A 222 -15.75 -4.35 -18.95
N ALA A 223 -16.81 -4.90 -18.44
CA ALA A 223 -18.10 -4.18 -18.40
C ALA A 223 -17.92 -2.91 -17.57
N ALA A 224 -18.41 -1.80 -18.12
CA ALA A 224 -18.58 -0.60 -17.33
C ALA A 224 -19.45 -0.92 -16.12
N HIS A 225 -19.11 -0.35 -14.98
CA HIS A 225 -19.95 -0.53 -13.80
C HIS A 225 -21.20 0.30 -13.96
N LEU A 226 -22.33 -0.38 -14.21
CA LEU A 226 -23.61 0.26 -14.46
C LEU A 226 -24.43 0.49 -13.20
N ASP A 227 -24.16 -0.28 -12.16
CA ASP A 227 -24.87 -0.17 -10.90
C ASP A 227 -24.18 0.82 -9.95
N PRO A 228 -24.93 1.65 -9.26
CA PRO A 228 -24.35 2.54 -8.26
C PRO A 228 -23.72 1.75 -7.13
N LEU A 229 -22.44 2.03 -6.86
CA LEU A 229 -21.76 1.47 -5.71
C LEU A 229 -22.12 2.24 -4.45
N ASN A 230 -22.40 1.53 -3.39
CA ASN A 230 -22.67 2.11 -2.08
C ASN A 230 -21.38 2.23 -1.27
N HIS A 231 -20.46 3.07 -1.75
CA HIS A 231 -19.29 3.42 -0.94
C HIS A 231 -19.73 4.03 0.38
N LYS A 232 -18.97 3.79 1.43
CA LYS A 232 -19.23 4.32 2.78
C LYS A 232 -18.02 5.08 3.29
N LEU A 233 -18.28 6.28 3.78
CA LEU A 233 -17.34 7.16 4.45
C LEU A 233 -17.62 7.22 5.96
#